data_1c612c47401942f122e53694e5043627
#
_entry.id   1c612c47401942f122e53694e5043627
#
_cell.length_a   1.000
_cell.length_b   1.000
_cell.length_c   1.000
_cell.angle_alpha   90.00
_cell.angle_beta   90.00
_cell.angle_gamma   90.00
#
_symmetry.space_group_name_H-M   'P 1'
#
loop_
_entity.id
_entity.type
_entity.pdbx_description
1 polymer ?
#
loop_
_entity_poly.entity_id
_entity_poly.type
_entity_poly.pdbx_seq_one_letter_code
_entity_poly.pdbx_strand_id
1 'polypeptide(L)'
;RQMCIRDRFMPSKRKIAELGMSLTPEVTMKDDNDWPVNLPILRLEDMMLMYAELLVEEGKIMEAVAYVNDIRKRAGCDEVNTVSAADALKLIKRERRIELMGEGVRWFDLVRWGEWQTEIQSLFDSYHNPDGTDKNNVKTGRYLYPIPLNQLNVTPGLYKQNEGY
;
A
#
# COMPACT_ATOMS: atom_id res chain seq x y z
N ARG A 1 -4.51 10.93 -13.51
CA ARG A 1 -4.55 10.37 -12.13
C ARG A 1 -5.89 9.76 -11.73
N GLN A 2 -7.00 10.26 -12.20
CA GLN A 2 -8.31 9.66 -11.92
C GLN A 2 -8.49 8.26 -12.55
N MET A 3 -7.79 7.94 -13.62
CA MET A 3 -7.92 6.64 -14.29
C MET A 3 -7.28 5.48 -13.52
N CYS A 4 -6.11 5.64 -12.91
CA CYS A 4 -5.46 4.57 -12.13
C CYS A 4 -6.25 4.14 -10.90
N ILE A 5 -6.90 5.09 -10.24
CA ILE A 5 -7.80 4.82 -9.11
C ILE A 5 -9.12 4.21 -9.60
N ARG A 6 -9.55 4.57 -10.81
CA ARG A 6 -10.83 4.13 -11.38
C ARG A 6 -10.87 2.65 -11.77
N ASP A 7 -9.74 2.12 -12.23
CA ASP A 7 -9.65 0.72 -12.69
C ASP A 7 -9.56 -0.27 -11.51
N ARG A 8 -9.28 0.21 -10.30
CA ARG A 8 -9.04 -0.63 -9.11
C ARG A 8 -10.12 -0.58 -8.06
N PHE A 9 -10.84 0.53 -7.95
CA PHE A 9 -12.06 0.53 -7.17
C PHE A 9 -13.13 -0.20 -7.98
N MET A 10 -13.54 -1.35 -7.50
CA MET A 10 -14.67 -2.08 -8.07
C MET A 10 -15.83 -1.11 -8.27
N PRO A 11 -16.20 -0.81 -9.50
CA PRO A 11 -17.32 0.08 -9.73
C PRO A 11 -18.57 -0.60 -9.19
N SER A 12 -19.40 0.13 -8.47
CA SER A 12 -20.75 -0.34 -8.12
C SER A 12 -21.48 -0.80 -9.40
N LYS A 13 -22.42 -1.73 -9.28
CA LYS A 13 -23.24 -2.21 -10.43
C LYS A 13 -23.75 -1.07 -11.32
N ARG A 14 -24.07 0.06 -10.72
CA ARG A 14 -24.50 1.29 -11.40
C ARG A 14 -23.38 1.89 -12.27
N LYS A 15 -22.15 1.92 -11.76
CA LYS A 15 -21.00 2.48 -12.47
C LYS A 15 -20.51 1.57 -13.61
N ILE A 16 -20.64 0.26 -13.46
CA ILE A 16 -20.35 -0.73 -14.52
C ILE A 16 -21.30 -0.50 -15.71
N ALA A 17 -22.59 -0.29 -15.44
CA ALA A 17 -23.57 0.01 -16.46
C ALA A 17 -23.31 1.38 -17.13
N GLU A 18 -22.95 2.42 -16.38
CA GLU A 18 -22.59 3.75 -16.89
C GLU A 18 -21.34 3.74 -17.79
N LEU A 19 -20.41 2.80 -17.59
CA LEU A 19 -19.20 2.62 -18.39
C LEU A 19 -19.43 1.73 -19.63
N GLY A 20 -20.67 1.27 -19.86
CA GLY A 20 -21.00 0.37 -20.98
C GLY A 20 -20.34 -1.02 -20.85
N MET A 21 -19.81 -1.36 -19.69
CA MET A 21 -19.27 -2.68 -19.40
C MET A 21 -20.45 -3.61 -19.06
N SER A 22 -20.75 -4.52 -19.94
CA SER A 22 -21.70 -5.61 -19.65
C SER A 22 -20.99 -6.63 -18.77
N LEU A 23 -21.51 -6.86 -17.56
CA LEU A 23 -21.24 -8.11 -16.88
C LEU A 23 -21.85 -9.20 -17.76
N THR A 24 -21.04 -10.10 -18.27
CA THR A 24 -21.55 -11.23 -19.05
C THR A 24 -22.61 -11.97 -18.22
N PRO A 25 -23.68 -12.47 -18.86
CA PRO A 25 -24.75 -13.18 -18.13
C PRO A 25 -24.27 -14.36 -17.27
N GLU A 26 -23.06 -14.85 -17.53
CA GLU A 26 -22.41 -15.93 -16.80
C GLU A 26 -21.90 -15.54 -15.42
N VAL A 27 -21.78 -14.24 -15.13
CA VAL A 27 -21.30 -13.72 -13.86
C VAL A 27 -22.48 -13.16 -13.07
N THR A 28 -23.41 -14.03 -12.69
CA THR A 28 -24.41 -13.71 -11.66
C THR A 28 -23.77 -13.90 -10.29
N MET A 29 -23.56 -12.80 -9.57
CA MET A 29 -23.18 -12.86 -8.16
C MET A 29 -24.31 -13.55 -7.40
N LYS A 30 -24.05 -14.75 -6.90
CA LYS A 30 -25.01 -15.53 -6.12
C LYS A 30 -25.08 -15.07 -4.67
N ASP A 31 -24.04 -14.40 -4.19
CA ASP A 31 -23.89 -13.88 -2.84
C ASP A 31 -23.10 -12.59 -2.85
N ASP A 32 -23.26 -11.73 -1.83
CA ASP A 32 -22.51 -10.48 -1.67
C ASP A 32 -20.98 -10.70 -1.54
N ASN A 33 -20.57 -11.92 -1.24
CA ASN A 33 -19.16 -12.32 -1.14
C ASN A 33 -18.61 -13.01 -2.41
N ASP A 34 -19.43 -13.24 -3.42
CA ASP A 34 -19.02 -13.88 -4.68
C ASP A 34 -18.60 -12.82 -5.71
N TRP A 35 -17.32 -12.43 -5.66
CA TRP A 35 -16.75 -11.42 -6.55
C TRP A 35 -16.14 -12.09 -7.80
N PRO A 36 -16.62 -11.77 -8.99
CA PRO A 36 -16.12 -12.34 -10.25
C PRO A 36 -14.77 -11.75 -10.70
N VAL A 37 -13.99 -11.23 -9.78
CA VAL A 37 -12.71 -10.57 -10.08
C VAL A 37 -11.59 -11.24 -9.29
N ASN A 38 -10.54 -11.62 -9.99
CA ASN A 38 -9.35 -12.19 -9.35
C ASN A 38 -8.68 -11.14 -8.44
N LEU A 39 -8.38 -11.55 -7.22
CA LEU A 39 -7.54 -10.75 -6.32
C LEU A 39 -6.08 -10.94 -6.72
N PRO A 40 -5.38 -9.92 -7.23
CA PRO A 40 -3.96 -10.02 -7.53
C PRO A 40 -3.17 -10.07 -6.22
N ILE A 41 -2.41 -11.16 -6.02
CA ILE A 41 -1.49 -11.29 -4.88
C ILE A 41 -0.16 -10.64 -5.21
N LEU A 42 0.34 -10.87 -6.42
CA LEU A 42 1.53 -10.27 -6.99
C LEU A 42 1.24 -9.77 -8.39
N ARG A 43 1.80 -8.65 -8.76
CA ARG A 43 1.67 -8.10 -10.10
C ARG A 43 2.96 -7.42 -10.57
N LEU A 44 3.07 -7.28 -11.88
CA LEU A 44 4.30 -6.80 -12.52
C LEU A 44 4.75 -5.43 -11.99
N GLU A 45 3.81 -4.51 -11.79
CA GLU A 45 4.11 -3.15 -11.34
C GLU A 45 4.70 -3.11 -9.93
N ASP A 46 4.29 -4.02 -9.05
CA ASP A 46 4.89 -4.17 -7.73
C ASP A 46 6.36 -4.59 -7.85
N MET A 47 6.62 -5.60 -8.68
CA MET A 47 8.00 -6.05 -8.95
C MET A 47 8.85 -4.97 -9.62
N MET A 48 8.29 -4.23 -10.59
CA MET A 48 9.00 -3.13 -11.25
C MET A 48 9.41 -2.04 -10.25
N LEU A 49 8.52 -1.66 -9.32
CA LEU A 49 8.81 -0.64 -8.33
C LEU A 49 9.78 -1.12 -7.25
N MET A 50 9.74 -2.40 -6.85
CA MET A 50 10.76 -2.99 -5.98
C MET A 50 12.12 -3.04 -6.66
N TYR A 51 12.16 -3.41 -7.93
CA TYR A 51 13.40 -3.42 -8.70
C TYR A 51 13.97 -2.01 -8.89
N ALA A 52 13.11 -1.01 -9.11
CA ALA A 52 13.53 0.39 -9.16
C ALA A 52 14.19 0.85 -7.84
N GLU A 53 13.72 0.41 -6.68
CA GLU A 53 14.38 0.69 -5.40
C GLU A 53 15.79 0.12 -5.37
N LEU A 54 15.98 -1.13 -5.78
CA LEU A 54 17.31 -1.78 -5.84
C LEU A 54 18.25 -1.06 -6.80
N LEU A 55 17.76 -0.62 -7.95
CA LEU A 55 18.55 0.16 -8.90
C LEU A 55 19.03 1.50 -8.31
N VAL A 56 18.20 2.15 -7.48
CA VAL A 56 18.64 3.36 -6.77
C VAL A 56 19.77 3.06 -5.79
N GLU A 57 19.70 1.96 -5.05
CA GLU A 57 20.77 1.52 -4.15
C GLU A 57 22.06 1.17 -4.90
N GLU A 58 21.94 0.63 -6.12
CA GLU A 58 23.09 0.38 -7.02
C GLU A 58 23.64 1.66 -7.70
N GLY A 59 23.02 2.82 -7.48
CA GLY A 59 23.40 4.07 -8.13
C GLY A 59 22.90 4.24 -9.57
N LYS A 60 22.08 3.33 -10.08
CA LYS A 60 21.51 3.34 -11.43
C LYS A 60 20.21 4.16 -11.50
N ILE A 61 20.30 5.44 -11.12
CA ILE A 61 19.13 6.32 -10.92
C ILE A 61 18.28 6.45 -12.17
N MET A 62 18.90 6.63 -13.33
CA MET A 62 18.18 6.81 -14.61
C MET A 62 17.36 5.58 -15.00
N GLU A 63 17.91 4.37 -14.77
CA GLU A 63 17.19 3.12 -15.01
C GLU A 63 16.01 2.96 -14.04
N ALA A 64 16.21 3.28 -12.76
CA ALA A 64 15.15 3.26 -11.76
C ALA A 64 13.98 4.18 -12.15
N VAL A 65 14.29 5.39 -12.59
CA VAL A 65 13.29 6.38 -13.03
C VAL A 65 12.57 5.92 -14.31
N ALA A 66 13.25 5.19 -15.21
CA ALA A 66 12.62 4.63 -16.40
C ALA A 66 11.50 3.64 -16.04
N TYR A 67 11.71 2.73 -15.08
CA TYR A 67 10.65 1.83 -14.59
C TYR A 67 9.45 2.59 -13.99
N VAL A 68 9.70 3.66 -13.26
CA VAL A 68 8.63 4.52 -12.74
C VAL A 68 7.88 5.18 -13.90
N ASN A 69 8.58 5.67 -14.92
CA ASN A 69 7.96 6.31 -16.07
C ASN A 69 7.13 5.35 -16.92
N ASP A 70 7.52 4.09 -17.03
CA ASP A 70 6.70 3.07 -17.72
C ASP A 70 5.34 2.92 -17.05
N ILE A 71 5.30 2.88 -15.71
CA ILE A 71 4.06 2.82 -14.95
C ILE A 71 3.25 4.10 -15.14
N ARG A 72 3.89 5.26 -15.05
CA ARG A 72 3.26 6.58 -15.23
C ARG A 72 2.69 6.76 -16.62
N LYS A 73 3.42 6.32 -17.65
CA LYS A 73 2.97 6.34 -19.06
C LYS A 73 1.73 5.49 -19.27
N ARG A 74 1.73 4.25 -18.73
CA ARG A 74 0.53 3.41 -18.76
C ARG A 74 -0.67 4.09 -18.10
N ALA A 75 -0.42 4.85 -17.04
CA ALA A 75 -1.42 5.59 -16.30
C ALA A 75 -1.85 6.93 -16.94
N GLY A 76 -1.26 7.29 -18.09
CA GLY A 76 -1.51 8.58 -18.73
C GLY A 76 -0.98 9.79 -17.96
N CYS A 77 0.06 9.59 -17.14
CA CYS A 77 0.72 10.65 -16.38
C CYS A 77 1.99 11.11 -17.09
N ASP A 78 2.36 12.37 -16.84
CA ASP A 78 3.61 12.93 -17.37
C ASP A 78 4.82 12.19 -16.79
N GLU A 79 5.86 12.08 -17.61
CA GLU A 79 7.15 11.53 -17.18
C GLU A 79 7.83 12.47 -16.16
N VAL A 80 8.63 11.88 -15.32
CA VAL A 80 9.43 12.59 -14.31
C VAL A 80 10.91 12.28 -14.53
N ASN A 81 11.75 13.24 -14.20
CA ASN A 81 13.20 13.08 -14.26
C ASN A 81 13.84 13.52 -12.95
N THR A 82 14.76 12.73 -12.46
CA THR A 82 15.62 13.09 -11.33
C THR A 82 16.96 12.38 -11.48
N VAL A 83 18.01 12.99 -11.00
CA VAL A 83 19.36 12.43 -10.92
C VAL A 83 19.81 12.21 -9.47
N SER A 84 18.99 12.65 -8.52
CA SER A 84 19.21 12.47 -7.09
C SER A 84 18.65 11.14 -6.60
N ALA A 85 19.46 10.32 -5.95
CA ALA A 85 18.99 9.07 -5.32
C ALA A 85 17.88 9.30 -4.31
N ALA A 86 18.00 10.35 -3.49
CA ALA A 86 17.00 10.69 -2.48
C ALA A 86 15.64 11.06 -3.10
N ASP A 87 15.65 11.80 -4.20
CA ASP A 87 14.42 12.19 -4.88
C ASP A 87 13.82 11.02 -5.68
N ALA A 88 14.67 10.16 -6.25
CA ALA A 88 14.24 8.93 -6.90
C ALA A 88 13.53 7.99 -5.91
N LEU A 89 14.07 7.79 -4.71
CA LEU A 89 13.41 7.01 -3.66
C LEU A 89 12.08 7.61 -3.22
N LYS A 90 12.02 8.93 -3.03
CA LYS A 90 10.74 9.62 -2.73
C LYS A 90 9.72 9.42 -3.84
N LEU A 91 10.16 9.50 -5.10
CA LEU A 91 9.33 9.28 -6.26
C LEU A 91 8.79 7.85 -6.29
N ILE A 92 9.65 6.85 -6.12
CA ILE A 92 9.27 5.44 -6.09
C ILE A 92 8.28 5.17 -4.96
N LYS A 93 8.57 5.62 -3.74
CA LYS A 93 7.67 5.47 -2.58
C LYS A 93 6.29 6.08 -2.84
N ARG A 94 6.27 7.26 -3.48
CA ARG A 94 5.03 7.92 -3.87
C ARG A 94 4.28 7.14 -4.93
N GLU A 95 4.97 6.64 -5.95
CA GLU A 95 4.37 5.87 -7.03
C GLU A 95 3.83 4.53 -6.51
N ARG A 96 4.57 3.82 -5.63
CA ARG A 96 4.07 2.62 -4.95
C ARG A 96 2.78 2.88 -4.18
N ARG A 97 2.73 3.98 -3.42
CA ARG A 97 1.52 4.36 -2.66
C ARG A 97 0.30 4.58 -3.56
N ILE A 98 0.50 5.16 -4.74
CA ILE A 98 -0.58 5.46 -5.68
C ILE A 98 -0.95 4.22 -6.49
N GLU A 99 0.05 3.53 -7.01
CA GLU A 99 -0.11 2.41 -7.92
C GLU A 99 -0.73 1.19 -7.23
N LEU A 100 -0.32 0.92 -5.99
CA LEU A 100 -0.75 -0.24 -5.19
C LEU A 100 -1.83 0.11 -4.15
N MET A 101 -2.49 1.25 -4.33
CA MET A 101 -3.54 1.70 -3.40
C MET A 101 -4.71 0.70 -3.37
N GLY A 102 -5.09 0.27 -2.15
CA GLY A 102 -6.17 -0.70 -1.94
C GLY A 102 -5.75 -2.16 -2.03
N GLU A 103 -4.46 -2.46 -2.30
CA GLU A 103 -3.93 -3.83 -2.42
C GLU A 103 -3.32 -4.37 -1.11
N GLY A 104 -3.38 -3.61 -0.02
CA GLY A 104 -2.93 -4.06 1.30
C GLY A 104 -1.41 -3.99 1.52
N VAL A 105 -0.63 -3.54 0.53
CA VAL A 105 0.85 -3.55 0.61
C VAL A 105 1.45 -2.40 1.40
N ARG A 106 0.70 -1.30 1.63
CA ARG A 106 1.22 -0.07 2.23
C ARG A 106 1.86 -0.27 3.60
N TRP A 107 1.25 -1.10 4.45
CA TRP A 107 1.79 -1.38 5.77
C TRP A 107 3.17 -2.02 5.70
N PHE A 108 3.33 -3.02 4.85
CA PHE A 108 4.61 -3.71 4.66
C PHE A 108 5.69 -2.76 4.11
N ASP A 109 5.34 -1.87 3.19
CA ASP A 109 6.24 -0.84 2.69
C ASP A 109 6.70 0.09 3.81
N LEU A 110 5.79 0.60 4.63
CA LEU A 110 6.12 1.50 5.75
C LEU A 110 7.02 0.83 6.79
N VAL A 111 6.76 -0.44 7.10
CA VAL A 111 7.57 -1.21 8.06
C VAL A 111 8.98 -1.44 7.52
N ARG A 112 9.12 -1.90 6.26
CA ARG A 112 10.44 -2.17 5.67
C ARG A 112 11.28 -0.91 5.44
N TRP A 113 10.65 0.26 5.23
CA TRP A 113 11.33 1.54 5.14
C TRP A 113 11.62 2.17 6.50
N GLY A 114 11.10 1.61 7.58
CA GLY A 114 11.22 2.18 8.93
C GLY A 114 10.41 3.46 9.15
N GLU A 115 9.45 3.76 8.27
CA GLU A 115 8.67 5.01 8.27
C GLU A 115 7.30 4.87 8.94
N TRP A 116 6.91 3.66 9.32
CA TRP A 116 5.56 3.37 9.81
C TRP A 116 5.16 4.22 11.01
N GLN A 117 6.08 4.42 11.97
CA GLN A 117 5.79 5.16 13.19
C GLN A 117 5.52 6.64 12.90
N THR A 118 6.37 7.27 12.10
CA THR A 118 6.25 8.68 11.72
C THR A 118 4.99 8.93 10.88
N GLU A 119 4.72 8.08 9.90
CA GLU A 119 3.55 8.21 9.03
C GLU A 119 2.23 8.01 9.79
N ILE A 120 2.16 7.02 10.69
CA ILE A 120 0.97 6.76 11.49
C ILE A 120 0.79 7.84 12.56
N GLN A 121 1.86 8.32 13.20
CA GLN A 121 1.79 9.43 14.15
C GLN A 121 1.26 10.68 13.47
N SER A 122 1.80 11.04 12.30
CA SER A 122 1.31 12.18 11.51
C SER A 122 -0.18 12.07 11.18
N LEU A 123 -0.67 10.86 10.94
CA LEU A 123 -2.10 10.63 10.72
C LEU A 123 -2.89 10.86 12.02
N PHE A 124 -2.42 10.36 13.15
CA PHE A 124 -3.09 10.56 14.45
C PHE A 124 -3.09 12.03 14.89
N ASP A 125 -2.01 12.76 14.64
CA ASP A 125 -1.91 14.20 14.92
C ASP A 125 -2.93 15.02 14.12
N SER A 126 -3.36 14.49 12.97
CA SER A 126 -4.42 15.10 12.16
C SER A 126 -5.84 14.82 12.66
N TYR A 127 -6.00 13.86 13.58
CA TYR A 127 -7.29 13.44 14.14
C TYR A 127 -7.35 13.72 15.64
N HIS A 128 -7.84 14.89 16.00
CA HIS A 128 -8.10 15.26 17.40
C HIS A 128 -9.47 14.74 17.89
N ASN A 129 -9.58 14.50 19.18
CA ASN A 129 -10.87 14.31 19.81
C ASN A 129 -11.67 15.62 19.75
N PRO A 130 -13.04 15.58 19.87
CA PRO A 130 -13.85 16.79 19.91
C PRO A 130 -13.48 17.76 21.03
N ASP A 131 -12.82 17.29 22.09
CA ASP A 131 -12.30 18.09 23.21
C ASP A 131 -10.89 18.65 22.97
N GLY A 132 -10.32 18.42 21.78
CA GLY A 132 -8.99 18.90 21.39
C GLY A 132 -7.84 18.07 21.94
N THR A 133 -8.09 16.97 22.63
CA THR A 133 -7.04 16.05 23.08
C THR A 133 -6.56 15.12 21.96
N ASP A 134 -5.29 14.73 21.98
CA ASP A 134 -4.73 13.77 21.04
C ASP A 134 -5.30 12.37 21.26
N LYS A 135 -5.70 11.72 20.17
CA LYS A 135 -6.36 10.42 20.29
C LYS A 135 -5.43 9.31 20.75
N ASN A 136 -4.23 9.22 20.24
CA ASN A 136 -3.26 8.18 20.58
C ASN A 136 -1.86 8.52 20.11
N ASN A 137 -0.86 8.07 20.86
CA ASN A 137 0.51 8.02 20.40
C ASN A 137 0.87 6.63 19.89
N VAL A 138 1.61 6.58 18.80
CA VAL A 138 2.13 5.34 18.24
C VAL A 138 3.23 4.81 19.14
N LYS A 139 3.03 3.64 19.73
CA LYS A 139 4.03 2.99 20.57
C LYS A 139 5.07 2.26 19.72
N THR A 140 6.33 2.47 20.04
CA THR A 140 7.44 1.73 19.46
C THR A 140 7.22 0.22 19.59
N GLY A 141 7.58 -0.55 18.57
CA GLY A 141 7.44 -2.01 18.60
C GLY A 141 6.07 -2.54 18.13
N ARG A 142 5.01 -1.73 18.12
CA ARG A 142 3.66 -2.18 17.73
C ARG A 142 3.46 -2.49 16.22
N TYR A 143 4.52 -2.58 15.47
CA TYR A 143 4.43 -3.09 14.10
C TYR A 143 4.21 -4.61 14.04
N LEU A 144 4.47 -5.30 15.13
CA LEU A 144 4.12 -6.72 15.31
C LEU A 144 2.83 -6.82 16.15
N TYR A 145 2.03 -7.85 15.87
CA TYR A 145 0.88 -8.17 16.72
C TYR A 145 1.32 -8.78 18.04
N PRO A 146 0.53 -8.62 19.14
CA PRO A 146 0.83 -9.30 20.39
C PRO A 146 0.70 -10.81 20.24
N ILE A 147 1.55 -11.54 20.94
CA ILE A 147 1.39 -12.99 21.09
C ILE A 147 0.14 -13.20 21.97
N PRO A 148 -0.83 -14.02 21.55
CA PRO A 148 -2.03 -14.28 22.35
C PRO A 148 -1.68 -14.77 23.76
N LEU A 149 -2.36 -14.22 24.78
CA LEU A 149 -2.07 -14.51 26.17
C LEU A 149 -2.18 -16.00 26.52
N ASN A 150 -3.12 -16.70 25.89
CA ASN A 150 -3.26 -18.15 26.07
C ASN A 150 -2.00 -18.90 25.62
N GLN A 151 -1.31 -18.47 24.57
CA GLN A 151 -0.06 -19.08 24.12
C GLN A 151 1.10 -18.82 25.10
N LEU A 152 1.16 -17.62 25.66
CA LEU A 152 2.15 -17.30 26.67
C LEU A 152 1.95 -18.11 27.95
N ASN A 153 0.69 -18.41 28.29
CA ASN A 153 0.33 -19.17 29.52
C ASN A 153 0.55 -20.68 29.37
N VAL A 154 0.54 -21.23 28.17
CA VAL A 154 0.80 -22.69 27.94
C VAL A 154 2.24 -23.03 28.26
N THR A 155 3.18 -22.15 27.97
CA THR A 155 4.61 -22.36 28.24
C THR A 155 5.21 -21.12 28.91
N PRO A 156 4.96 -20.92 30.23
CA PRO A 156 5.43 -19.73 30.91
C PRO A 156 6.95 -19.56 30.83
N GLY A 157 7.39 -18.39 30.38
CA GLY A 157 8.81 -18.04 30.30
C GLY A 157 9.54 -18.49 29.05
N LEU A 158 8.91 -19.31 28.16
CA LEU A 158 9.51 -19.69 26.88
C LEU A 158 9.50 -18.54 25.87
N TYR A 159 8.41 -17.78 25.84
CA TYR A 159 8.25 -16.64 24.95
C TYR A 159 8.10 -15.35 25.74
N LYS A 160 8.73 -14.30 25.24
CA LYS A 160 8.48 -12.93 25.71
C LYS A 160 7.47 -12.28 24.79
N GLN A 161 6.59 -11.44 25.37
CA GLN A 161 5.67 -10.64 24.58
C GLN A 161 6.43 -9.70 23.65
N ASN A 162 5.86 -9.42 22.49
CA ASN A 162 6.41 -8.44 21.56
C ASN A 162 6.45 -7.04 22.20
N GLU A 163 7.42 -6.24 21.80
CA GLU A 163 7.59 -4.88 22.30
C GLU A 163 6.31 -4.05 22.11
N GLY A 164 5.98 -3.23 23.09
CA GLY A 164 4.81 -2.35 23.03
C GLY A 164 3.52 -2.93 23.63
N TYR A 165 3.55 -4.18 24.16
CA TYR A 165 2.40 -4.84 24.80
C TYR A 165 2.67 -5.28 26.23
#